data_a5de17bcc9eeb3a2944c33bd267a215c
#
_entry.id   a5de17bcc9eeb3a2944c33bd267a215c
#
_cell.length_a   1.000
_cell.length_b   1.000
_cell.length_c   1.000
_cell.angle_alpha   90.00
_cell.angle_beta   90.00
_cell.angle_gamma   90.00
#
_symmetry.space_group_name_H-M   'P 1'
#
loop_
_entity.id
_entity.type
_entity.pdbx_description
1 polymer ?
#
loop_
_entity_poly.entity_id
_entity_poly.type
_entity_poly.pdbx_seq_one_letter_code
_entity_poly.pdbx_strand_id
1 'polypeptide(L)'
;IYDKNDSCPEVAGVEAFNGCPDTDGDGIQDSADNCPEVAGVAALNGCPDADGDGITDADDACPDVAGTKMMNGCPDADGDGVADKDDKCPSVKGDKANAGCPWADTDGDGVADKDDKCPSVAGTVKNNGCPEVSQGAVDKLNSYAKTILFNTNKSSFQSKTFPVLQAITAILKEYPSAKFSIEGHTDADGAEAFNLKLSESRAAAVQNYFVENGVDASRLSSKGFGESMPIDSNKTRAGKANNRRVEVKLMK
;
A
#
# COMPACT_ATOMS: atom_id res chain seq x y z
N ILE A 1 -24.10 -50.41 48.40
CA ILE A 1 -23.75 -51.73 47.82
C ILE A 1 -23.00 -52.50 48.90
N TYR A 2 -23.10 -53.84 48.95
CA TYR A 2 -22.31 -54.70 49.88
C TYR A 2 -20.86 -54.77 49.36
N ASP A 3 -19.86 -54.67 50.28
CA ASP A 3 -18.43 -54.62 49.99
C ASP A 3 -17.92 -55.64 48.96
N LYS A 4 -18.46 -56.80 48.89
CA LYS A 4 -18.04 -57.84 47.92
C LYS A 4 -18.46 -57.53 46.46
N ASN A 5 -19.43 -56.60 46.27
CA ASN A 5 -19.96 -56.18 44.97
C ASN A 5 -19.67 -54.70 44.76
N ASP A 6 -18.95 -54.06 45.66
CA ASP A 6 -18.57 -52.68 45.60
C ASP A 6 -17.20 -52.56 44.96
N SER A 7 -17.10 -51.77 43.83
CA SER A 7 -15.85 -51.55 43.14
C SER A 7 -15.01 -50.48 43.82
N CYS A 8 -15.61 -49.65 44.70
CA CYS A 8 -14.97 -48.56 45.43
C CYS A 8 -15.30 -48.61 46.96
N PRO A 9 -14.98 -49.71 47.67
CA PRO A 9 -15.50 -49.99 49.04
C PRO A 9 -15.03 -48.96 50.09
N GLU A 10 -14.02 -48.14 49.81
CA GLU A 10 -13.47 -47.13 50.72
C GLU A 10 -14.19 -45.77 50.55
N VAL A 11 -14.99 -45.57 49.49
CA VAL A 11 -15.64 -44.31 49.16
C VAL A 11 -17.09 -44.52 48.84
N ALA A 12 -18.00 -43.73 49.42
CA ALA A 12 -19.43 -43.86 49.14
C ALA A 12 -19.72 -43.39 47.67
N GLY A 13 -20.49 -44.28 46.97
CA GLY A 13 -20.83 -43.98 45.57
C GLY A 13 -22.21 -44.43 45.15
N VAL A 14 -22.51 -44.45 43.87
CA VAL A 14 -23.84 -44.75 43.32
C VAL A 14 -23.95 -46.18 42.79
N GLU A 15 -25.15 -46.74 42.81
CA GLU A 15 -25.42 -48.12 42.37
C GLU A 15 -25.08 -48.29 40.86
N ALA A 16 -25.31 -47.28 40.07
CA ALA A 16 -25.05 -47.30 38.64
C ALA A 16 -23.57 -47.53 38.26
N PHE A 17 -22.64 -47.19 39.16
CA PHE A 17 -21.20 -47.38 38.99
C PHE A 17 -20.63 -48.42 39.98
N ASN A 18 -21.45 -49.39 40.37
CA ASN A 18 -21.08 -50.46 41.31
C ASN A 18 -20.43 -49.96 42.61
N GLY A 19 -20.95 -48.87 43.19
CA GLY A 19 -20.47 -48.27 44.42
C GLY A 19 -19.42 -47.19 44.26
N CYS A 20 -18.94 -46.88 43.05
CA CYS A 20 -18.03 -45.78 42.83
C CYS A 20 -18.75 -44.42 42.78
N PRO A 21 -18.07 -43.33 43.17
CA PRO A 21 -18.68 -42.02 43.19
C PRO A 21 -18.87 -41.41 41.76
N ASP A 22 -19.86 -40.58 41.66
CA ASP A 22 -20.18 -39.64 40.59
C ASP A 22 -20.58 -38.37 41.34
N THR A 23 -19.58 -37.46 41.52
CA THR A 23 -19.66 -36.38 42.48
C THR A 23 -20.58 -35.24 42.01
N ASP A 24 -20.57 -34.94 40.73
CA ASP A 24 -21.40 -33.90 40.14
C ASP A 24 -22.70 -34.39 39.52
N GLY A 25 -22.81 -35.71 39.32
CA GLY A 25 -24.04 -36.37 38.87
C GLY A 25 -24.30 -36.30 37.36
N ASP A 26 -23.28 -36.14 36.56
CA ASP A 26 -23.40 -36.06 35.10
C ASP A 26 -23.51 -37.42 34.40
N GLY A 27 -23.34 -38.53 35.18
CA GLY A 27 -23.44 -39.90 34.68
C GLY A 27 -22.11 -40.49 34.28
N ILE A 28 -21.00 -39.89 34.67
CA ILE A 28 -19.63 -40.38 34.50
C ILE A 28 -19.03 -40.57 35.90
N GLN A 29 -18.45 -41.74 36.19
CA GLN A 29 -17.83 -41.93 37.50
C GLN A 29 -16.55 -41.08 37.63
N ASP A 30 -16.28 -40.57 38.82
CA ASP A 30 -15.13 -39.64 39.09
C ASP A 30 -13.79 -40.13 38.54
N SER A 31 -13.55 -41.45 38.53
CA SER A 31 -12.30 -42.03 38.04
C SER A 31 -12.17 -42.01 36.51
N ALA A 32 -13.26 -41.79 35.78
CA ALA A 32 -13.32 -41.66 34.33
C ALA A 32 -13.66 -40.24 33.88
N ASP A 33 -13.90 -39.36 34.85
CA ASP A 33 -14.25 -37.99 34.67
C ASP A 33 -13.01 -37.06 34.77
N ASN A 34 -12.82 -36.20 33.77
CA ASN A 34 -11.74 -35.21 33.78
C ASN A 34 -12.12 -33.96 34.61
N CYS A 35 -13.43 -33.77 34.88
CA CYS A 35 -13.97 -32.63 35.62
C CYS A 35 -14.93 -33.10 36.76
N PRO A 36 -14.54 -33.95 37.70
CA PRO A 36 -15.43 -34.68 38.58
C PRO A 36 -16.24 -33.86 39.59
N GLU A 37 -16.06 -32.53 39.62
CA GLU A 37 -16.81 -31.62 40.49
C GLU A 37 -17.75 -30.68 39.68
N VAL A 38 -17.74 -30.75 38.33
CA VAL A 38 -18.51 -29.87 37.47
C VAL A 38 -19.13 -30.67 36.32
N ALA A 39 -20.42 -30.92 36.42
CA ALA A 39 -21.18 -31.71 35.46
C ALA A 39 -20.98 -31.27 34.02
N GLY A 40 -20.64 -32.21 33.16
CA GLY A 40 -20.32 -31.93 31.76
C GLY A 40 -20.90 -32.93 30.77
N VAL A 41 -20.21 -33.13 29.66
CA VAL A 41 -20.69 -33.96 28.57
C VAL A 41 -19.80 -35.21 28.38
N ALA A 42 -20.40 -36.32 28.09
CA ALA A 42 -19.67 -37.57 27.90
C ALA A 42 -18.66 -37.52 26.72
N ALA A 43 -18.94 -36.71 25.73
CA ALA A 43 -18.04 -36.50 24.57
C ALA A 43 -16.71 -35.87 24.95
N LEU A 44 -16.66 -35.13 26.07
CA LEU A 44 -15.48 -34.44 26.60
C LEU A 44 -15.04 -35.02 27.96
N ASN A 45 -15.36 -36.30 28.19
CA ASN A 45 -15.01 -37.04 29.40
C ASN A 45 -15.43 -36.33 30.70
N GLY A 46 -16.70 -35.86 30.75
CA GLY A 46 -17.27 -35.22 31.92
C GLY A 46 -17.00 -33.73 32.07
N CYS A 47 -16.26 -33.11 31.15
CA CYS A 47 -16.04 -31.68 31.22
C CYS A 47 -17.17 -30.86 30.53
N PRO A 48 -17.52 -29.68 31.08
CA PRO A 48 -18.54 -28.81 30.49
C PRO A 48 -18.12 -28.21 29.15
N ASP A 49 -19.11 -27.98 28.30
CA ASP A 49 -19.04 -27.36 26.98
C ASP A 49 -20.32 -26.56 26.79
N ALA A 50 -20.30 -25.31 27.17
CA ALA A 50 -21.49 -24.49 27.30
C ALA A 50 -22.11 -24.10 25.95
N ASP A 51 -21.33 -23.92 24.91
CA ASP A 51 -21.80 -23.54 23.57
C ASP A 51 -21.88 -24.73 22.60
N GLY A 52 -21.30 -25.87 22.95
CA GLY A 52 -21.43 -27.13 22.22
C GLY A 52 -20.51 -27.25 21.00
N ASP A 53 -19.39 -26.55 20.95
CA ASP A 53 -18.46 -26.59 19.82
C ASP A 53 -17.44 -27.76 19.88
N GLY A 54 -17.43 -28.49 20.99
CA GLY A 54 -16.57 -29.65 21.21
C GLY A 54 -15.21 -29.30 21.82
N ILE A 55 -15.11 -28.16 22.46
CA ILE A 55 -13.98 -27.71 23.29
C ILE A 55 -14.52 -27.52 24.70
N THR A 56 -13.76 -27.91 25.73
CA THR A 56 -14.20 -27.70 27.10
C THR A 56 -14.19 -26.22 27.47
N ASP A 57 -15.13 -25.77 28.32
CA ASP A 57 -15.15 -24.37 28.80
C ASP A 57 -13.78 -23.89 29.34
N ALA A 58 -12.99 -24.82 29.91
CA ALA A 58 -11.68 -24.54 30.48
C ALA A 58 -10.60 -24.28 29.41
N ASP A 59 -10.72 -24.91 28.23
CA ASP A 59 -9.79 -24.81 27.11
C ASP A 59 -10.29 -23.86 26.05
N ASP A 60 -11.54 -23.39 26.19
CA ASP A 60 -12.19 -22.49 25.26
C ASP A 60 -11.92 -21.01 25.59
N ALA A 61 -11.44 -20.28 24.61
CA ALA A 61 -11.23 -18.85 24.73
C ALA A 61 -12.55 -18.02 24.59
N CYS A 62 -13.64 -18.66 24.13
CA CYS A 62 -14.98 -18.07 23.93
C CYS A 62 -16.09 -19.03 24.42
N PRO A 63 -16.14 -19.44 25.69
CA PRO A 63 -16.97 -20.55 26.18
C PRO A 63 -18.48 -20.41 25.99
N ASP A 64 -18.95 -19.22 25.64
CA ASP A 64 -20.38 -18.89 25.44
C ASP A 64 -20.76 -18.77 23.97
N VAL A 65 -19.79 -18.88 23.03
CA VAL A 65 -20.02 -18.64 21.60
C VAL A 65 -19.24 -19.63 20.74
N ALA A 66 -19.93 -20.60 20.22
CA ALA A 66 -19.37 -21.73 19.46
C ALA A 66 -18.46 -21.22 18.29
N GLY A 67 -17.27 -21.81 18.26
CA GLY A 67 -16.28 -21.42 17.26
C GLY A 67 -15.52 -22.61 16.66
N THR A 68 -14.22 -22.48 16.51
CA THR A 68 -13.39 -23.51 15.89
C THR A 68 -12.14 -23.83 16.69
N LYS A 69 -11.67 -25.10 16.60
CA LYS A 69 -10.40 -25.51 17.23
C LYS A 69 -9.20 -24.66 16.78
N MET A 70 -9.21 -24.11 15.55
CA MET A 70 -8.15 -23.24 15.05
C MET A 70 -8.07 -21.91 15.80
N MET A 71 -9.23 -21.44 16.30
CA MET A 71 -9.37 -20.18 17.05
C MET A 71 -9.55 -20.44 18.55
N ASN A 72 -9.17 -21.64 19.05
CA ASN A 72 -9.36 -22.05 20.45
C ASN A 72 -10.80 -21.81 20.95
N GLY A 73 -11.80 -22.28 20.18
CA GLY A 73 -13.21 -22.13 20.50
C GLY A 73 -13.85 -20.80 20.10
N CYS A 74 -13.12 -19.85 19.60
CA CYS A 74 -13.71 -18.61 19.15
C CYS A 74 -14.20 -18.67 17.69
N PRO A 75 -15.29 -17.96 17.34
CA PRO A 75 -15.71 -17.79 15.95
C PRO A 75 -14.74 -16.92 15.15
N ASP A 76 -14.69 -17.15 13.84
CA ASP A 76 -13.97 -16.39 12.82
C ASP A 76 -14.90 -16.35 11.60
N ALA A 77 -15.74 -15.31 11.54
CA ALA A 77 -16.89 -15.24 10.65
C ALA A 77 -16.51 -15.07 9.18
N ASP A 78 -15.42 -14.35 8.88
CA ASP A 78 -14.95 -14.15 7.52
C ASP A 78 -13.82 -15.11 7.12
N GLY A 79 -13.22 -15.80 8.09
CA GLY A 79 -12.20 -16.82 7.86
C GLY A 79 -10.85 -16.28 7.46
N ASP A 80 -10.43 -15.16 8.03
CA ASP A 80 -9.12 -14.53 7.79
C ASP A 80 -8.04 -14.98 8.78
N GLY A 81 -8.46 -15.70 9.83
CA GLY A 81 -7.59 -16.25 10.86
C GLY A 81 -7.38 -15.32 12.06
N VAL A 82 -8.24 -14.32 12.22
CA VAL A 82 -8.40 -13.50 13.43
C VAL A 82 -9.77 -13.83 14.03
N ALA A 83 -9.83 -14.17 15.31
CA ALA A 83 -11.11 -14.43 15.94
C ALA A 83 -11.96 -13.16 16.02
N ASP A 84 -13.30 -13.27 15.85
CA ASP A 84 -14.23 -12.13 15.80
C ASP A 84 -14.05 -11.14 16.97
N LYS A 85 -13.71 -11.66 18.16
CA LYS A 85 -13.48 -10.84 19.36
C LYS A 85 -12.25 -9.94 19.27
N ASP A 86 -11.26 -10.33 18.47
CA ASP A 86 -9.98 -9.65 18.28
C ASP A 86 -9.92 -8.93 16.93
N ASP A 87 -10.95 -9.16 16.08
CA ASP A 87 -11.08 -8.62 14.75
C ASP A 87 -11.85 -7.28 14.74
N LYS A 88 -11.26 -6.26 14.15
CA LYS A 88 -11.92 -4.96 13.94
C LYS A 88 -12.89 -4.96 12.76
N CYS A 89 -12.76 -5.92 11.86
CA CYS A 89 -13.58 -6.07 10.65
C CYS A 89 -14.16 -7.47 10.51
N PRO A 90 -14.90 -8.04 11.51
CA PRO A 90 -15.22 -9.47 11.61
C PRO A 90 -16.08 -10.06 10.48
N SER A 91 -16.41 -9.28 9.47
CA SER A 91 -17.17 -9.71 8.29
C SER A 91 -16.44 -9.45 6.97
N VAL A 92 -15.21 -8.96 7.02
CA VAL A 92 -14.45 -8.58 5.82
C VAL A 92 -13.00 -9.01 5.99
N LYS A 93 -12.62 -10.11 5.34
CA LYS A 93 -11.26 -10.67 5.39
C LYS A 93 -10.17 -9.62 5.28
N GLY A 94 -9.26 -9.63 6.24
CA GLY A 94 -8.15 -8.72 6.25
C GLY A 94 -6.81 -9.35 6.64
N ASP A 95 -5.94 -8.55 7.17
CA ASP A 95 -4.60 -8.97 7.58
C ASP A 95 -4.49 -8.97 9.11
N LYS A 96 -3.92 -10.02 9.69
CA LYS A 96 -3.62 -10.09 11.14
C LYS A 96 -2.84 -8.88 11.64
N ALA A 97 -1.91 -8.36 10.82
CA ALA A 97 -1.13 -7.18 11.17
C ALA A 97 -1.97 -5.88 11.21
N ASN A 98 -3.18 -5.92 10.62
CA ASN A 98 -4.16 -4.83 10.66
C ASN A 98 -5.40 -5.18 11.52
N ALA A 99 -5.23 -6.12 12.45
CA ALA A 99 -6.29 -6.59 13.34
C ALA A 99 -7.55 -7.04 12.57
N GLY A 100 -7.36 -7.90 11.57
CA GLY A 100 -8.44 -8.50 10.78
C GLY A 100 -9.03 -7.57 9.70
N CYS A 101 -8.57 -6.33 9.57
CA CYS A 101 -9.07 -5.44 8.53
C CYS A 101 -8.20 -5.49 7.27
N PRO A 102 -8.78 -5.30 6.09
CA PRO A 102 -8.00 -5.04 4.88
C PRO A 102 -7.23 -3.73 5.03
N TRP A 103 -6.06 -3.65 4.39
CA TRP A 103 -5.33 -2.39 4.28
C TRP A 103 -6.09 -1.45 3.35
N ALA A 104 -6.06 -0.14 3.68
CA ALA A 104 -6.63 0.88 2.82
C ALA A 104 -5.91 0.89 1.44
N ASP A 105 -6.68 1.12 0.38
CA ASP A 105 -6.24 1.34 -0.99
C ASP A 105 -7.10 2.50 -1.51
N THR A 106 -6.54 3.72 -1.41
CA THR A 106 -7.32 4.97 -1.59
C THR A 106 -7.69 5.23 -3.05
N ASP A 107 -6.84 4.82 -4.00
CA ASP A 107 -7.07 5.04 -5.42
C ASP A 107 -7.53 3.79 -6.18
N GLY A 108 -7.52 2.62 -5.51
CA GLY A 108 -8.08 1.38 -6.02
C GLY A 108 -7.24 0.68 -7.07
N ASP A 109 -5.93 0.88 -7.08
CA ASP A 109 -5.02 0.28 -8.06
C ASP A 109 -4.50 -1.12 -7.69
N GLY A 110 -4.86 -1.60 -6.49
CA GLY A 110 -4.47 -2.91 -5.96
C GLY A 110 -3.15 -2.90 -5.18
N VAL A 111 -2.60 -1.73 -4.90
CA VAL A 111 -1.47 -1.53 -3.97
C VAL A 111 -1.99 -0.82 -2.73
N ALA A 112 -1.84 -1.42 -1.57
CA ALA A 112 -2.28 -0.79 -0.33
C ALA A 112 -1.52 0.51 -0.05
N ASP A 113 -2.19 1.52 0.51
CA ASP A 113 -1.62 2.85 0.80
C ASP A 113 -0.27 2.81 1.52
N LYS A 114 -0.07 1.82 2.41
CA LYS A 114 1.18 1.63 3.15
C LYS A 114 2.37 1.22 2.29
N ASP A 115 2.10 0.58 1.15
CA ASP A 115 3.10 0.05 0.22
C ASP A 115 3.14 0.88 -1.08
N ASP A 116 2.17 1.81 -1.22
CA ASP A 116 2.00 2.66 -2.38
C ASP A 116 2.79 3.97 -2.25
N LYS A 117 3.60 4.27 -3.26
CA LYS A 117 4.32 5.55 -3.35
C LYS A 117 3.46 6.70 -3.86
N CYS A 118 2.30 6.38 -4.43
CA CYS A 118 1.36 7.35 -5.01
C CYS A 118 -0.08 7.11 -4.53
N PRO A 119 -0.39 7.06 -3.22
CA PRO A 119 -1.64 6.53 -2.65
C PRO A 119 -2.94 7.22 -3.09
N SER A 120 -2.88 8.22 -3.94
CA SER A 120 -4.04 8.96 -4.46
C SER A 120 -4.03 9.07 -5.99
N VAL A 121 -3.14 8.35 -6.67
CA VAL A 121 -3.00 8.39 -8.13
C VAL A 121 -2.72 6.98 -8.64
N ALA A 122 -3.76 6.29 -9.06
CA ALA A 122 -3.72 4.91 -9.49
C ALA A 122 -2.60 4.61 -10.51
N GLY A 123 -1.83 3.59 -10.22
CA GLY A 123 -0.70 3.21 -11.05
C GLY A 123 -0.57 1.71 -11.30
N THR A 124 0.58 1.14 -11.05
CA THR A 124 0.81 -0.29 -11.25
C THR A 124 1.60 -0.89 -10.09
N VAL A 125 1.32 -2.15 -9.76
CA VAL A 125 2.08 -2.92 -8.77
C VAL A 125 3.58 -2.90 -9.09
N LYS A 126 3.94 -3.01 -10.39
CA LYS A 126 5.34 -2.99 -10.85
C LYS A 126 6.05 -1.67 -10.53
N ASN A 127 5.32 -0.56 -10.50
CA ASN A 127 5.86 0.78 -10.18
C ASN A 127 5.47 1.23 -8.75
N ASN A 128 5.18 0.28 -7.85
CA ASN A 128 4.78 0.50 -6.46
C ASN A 128 3.60 1.49 -6.34
N GLY A 129 2.51 1.24 -7.08
CA GLY A 129 1.32 2.06 -7.07
C GLY A 129 1.41 3.37 -7.86
N CYS A 130 2.54 3.70 -8.45
CA CYS A 130 2.64 4.90 -9.27
C CYS A 130 2.39 4.64 -10.76
N PRO A 131 1.80 5.60 -11.51
CA PRO A 131 1.64 5.48 -12.95
C PRO A 131 2.99 5.49 -13.68
N GLU A 132 3.11 4.65 -14.73
CA GLU A 132 4.25 4.67 -15.64
C GLU A 132 4.09 5.77 -16.69
N VAL A 133 5.18 6.52 -16.98
CA VAL A 133 5.14 7.58 -18.00
C VAL A 133 4.97 6.96 -19.38
N SER A 134 3.83 7.20 -20.02
CA SER A 134 3.54 6.68 -21.36
C SER A 134 4.37 7.39 -22.44
N GLN A 135 4.64 6.73 -23.55
CA GLN A 135 5.29 7.35 -24.69
C GLN A 135 4.51 8.58 -25.19
N GLY A 136 3.17 8.53 -25.16
CA GLY A 136 2.33 9.67 -25.54
C GLY A 136 2.51 10.88 -24.62
N ALA A 137 2.77 10.68 -23.32
CA ALA A 137 3.10 11.77 -22.40
C ALA A 137 4.47 12.37 -22.71
N VAL A 138 5.47 11.52 -23.01
CA VAL A 138 6.81 11.98 -23.43
C VAL A 138 6.72 12.80 -24.72
N ASP A 139 5.96 12.37 -25.71
CA ASP A 139 5.77 13.08 -26.98
C ASP A 139 5.09 14.43 -26.78
N LYS A 140 4.08 14.51 -25.90
CA LYS A 140 3.42 15.77 -25.51
C LYS A 140 4.40 16.71 -24.81
N LEU A 141 5.18 16.22 -23.82
CA LEU A 141 6.21 17.02 -23.14
C LEU A 141 7.19 17.62 -24.15
N ASN A 142 7.71 16.80 -25.06
CA ASN A 142 8.64 17.25 -26.10
C ASN A 142 8.01 18.27 -27.05
N SER A 143 6.74 18.09 -27.42
CA SER A 143 6.01 19.03 -28.26
C SER A 143 5.85 20.39 -27.58
N TYR A 144 5.40 20.38 -26.33
CA TYR A 144 5.21 21.61 -25.54
C TYR A 144 6.54 22.31 -25.24
N ALA A 145 7.57 21.59 -24.85
CA ALA A 145 8.87 22.15 -24.49
C ALA A 145 9.50 22.97 -25.63
N LYS A 146 9.32 22.53 -26.89
CA LYS A 146 9.78 23.27 -28.07
C LYS A 146 9.09 24.65 -28.27
N THR A 147 7.94 24.85 -27.65
CA THR A 147 7.18 26.11 -27.76
C THR A 147 7.41 27.07 -26.59
N ILE A 148 8.32 26.73 -25.66
CA ILE A 148 8.77 27.63 -24.59
C ILE A 148 9.61 28.75 -25.17
N LEU A 149 9.15 30.00 -25.04
CA LEU A 149 9.77 31.17 -25.63
C LEU A 149 10.26 32.13 -24.55
N PHE A 150 11.47 32.64 -24.76
CA PHE A 150 12.11 33.60 -23.88
C PHE A 150 12.23 34.97 -24.58
N ASN A 151 12.39 36.01 -23.80
CA ASN A 151 12.78 37.31 -24.30
C ASN A 151 14.22 37.26 -24.85
N THR A 152 14.52 38.09 -25.83
CA THR A 152 15.82 38.08 -26.48
C THR A 152 16.97 38.27 -25.49
N ASN A 153 17.95 37.36 -25.54
CA ASN A 153 19.12 37.30 -24.64
C ASN A 153 18.78 37.28 -23.14
N LYS A 154 17.58 36.84 -22.79
CA LYS A 154 17.14 36.72 -21.39
C LYS A 154 16.61 35.29 -21.10
N SER A 155 16.52 34.99 -19.81
CA SER A 155 15.84 33.77 -19.29
C SER A 155 14.40 34.06 -18.87
N SER A 156 13.91 35.30 -18.96
CA SER A 156 12.52 35.62 -18.69
C SER A 156 11.60 35.16 -19.83
N PHE A 157 10.45 34.60 -19.46
CA PHE A 157 9.47 34.07 -20.42
C PHE A 157 8.73 35.18 -21.17
N GLN A 158 8.33 34.89 -22.40
CA GLN A 158 7.31 35.65 -23.10
C GLN A 158 5.92 35.27 -22.55
N SER A 159 4.97 36.21 -22.50
CA SER A 159 3.64 36.01 -21.92
C SER A 159 2.89 34.78 -22.48
N LYS A 160 3.04 34.53 -23.80
CA LYS A 160 2.41 33.38 -24.48
C LYS A 160 2.97 32.00 -24.07
N THR A 161 4.07 31.94 -23.31
CA THR A 161 4.68 30.70 -22.83
C THR A 161 3.97 30.13 -21.59
N PHE A 162 3.33 30.96 -20.78
CA PHE A 162 2.74 30.50 -19.53
C PHE A 162 1.70 29.40 -19.67
N PRO A 163 0.76 29.38 -20.66
CA PRO A 163 -0.14 28.25 -20.85
C PRO A 163 0.58 26.93 -21.15
N VAL A 164 1.70 27.01 -21.88
CA VAL A 164 2.55 25.85 -22.20
C VAL A 164 3.22 25.31 -20.94
N LEU A 165 3.81 26.18 -20.11
CA LEU A 165 4.42 25.81 -18.85
C LEU A 165 3.41 25.18 -17.89
N GLN A 166 2.17 25.69 -17.84
CA GLN A 166 1.07 25.11 -17.08
C GLN A 166 0.70 23.69 -17.58
N ALA A 167 0.61 23.50 -18.91
CA ALA A 167 0.32 22.21 -19.50
C ALA A 167 1.42 21.18 -19.20
N ILE A 168 2.69 21.57 -19.27
CA ILE A 168 3.82 20.71 -18.89
C ILE A 168 3.73 20.39 -17.39
N THR A 169 3.50 21.39 -16.54
CA THR A 169 3.37 21.19 -15.08
C THR A 169 2.27 20.16 -14.75
N ALA A 170 1.12 20.23 -15.44
CA ALA A 170 0.04 19.26 -15.25
C ALA A 170 0.50 17.83 -15.58
N ILE A 171 1.18 17.64 -16.72
CA ILE A 171 1.74 16.31 -17.07
C ILE A 171 2.76 15.83 -16.04
N LEU A 172 3.65 16.70 -15.54
CA LEU A 172 4.63 16.30 -14.52
C LEU A 172 3.96 15.86 -13.21
N LYS A 173 2.79 16.41 -12.88
CA LYS A 173 2.00 16.03 -11.70
C LYS A 173 1.23 14.72 -11.86
N GLU A 174 0.86 14.35 -13.09
CA GLU A 174 0.25 13.06 -13.38
C GLU A 174 1.20 11.87 -13.11
N TYR A 175 2.52 12.12 -13.05
CA TYR A 175 3.54 11.09 -12.86
C TYR A 175 4.44 11.43 -11.66
N PRO A 176 3.93 11.35 -10.43
CA PRO A 176 4.61 11.90 -9.24
C PRO A 176 5.92 11.20 -8.88
N SER A 177 6.12 9.94 -9.27
CA SER A 177 7.36 9.19 -9.05
C SER A 177 8.43 9.42 -10.12
N ALA A 178 8.06 9.96 -11.29
CA ALA A 178 8.98 10.14 -12.41
C ALA A 178 9.89 11.36 -12.21
N LYS A 179 11.13 11.23 -12.67
CA LYS A 179 12.13 12.30 -12.66
C LYS A 179 12.38 12.83 -14.05
N PHE A 180 12.65 14.13 -14.16
CA PHE A 180 12.82 14.81 -15.43
C PHE A 180 14.05 15.71 -15.44
N SER A 181 14.73 15.74 -16.61
CA SER A 181 15.81 16.68 -16.93
C SER A 181 15.28 17.78 -17.83
N ILE A 182 15.57 19.03 -17.49
CA ILE A 182 15.27 20.21 -18.29
C ILE A 182 16.58 20.66 -18.96
N GLU A 183 16.61 20.59 -20.28
CA GLU A 183 17.82 20.87 -21.06
C GLU A 183 17.63 22.13 -21.91
N GLY A 184 18.53 23.13 -21.74
CA GLY A 184 18.52 24.38 -22.47
C GLY A 184 19.54 24.38 -23.61
N HIS A 185 19.15 24.92 -24.78
CA HIS A 185 19.97 25.00 -25.97
C HIS A 185 19.87 26.37 -26.62
N THR A 186 20.94 26.78 -27.34
CA THR A 186 20.99 27.99 -28.15
C THR A 186 21.30 27.63 -29.61
N ASP A 187 21.19 28.62 -30.51
CA ASP A 187 21.88 28.59 -31.78
C ASP A 187 23.37 28.98 -31.60
N ALA A 188 24.13 28.99 -32.69
CA ALA A 188 25.56 29.33 -32.70
C ALA A 188 25.83 30.84 -32.90
N ASP A 189 24.85 31.72 -32.68
CA ASP A 189 25.08 33.14 -32.70
C ASP A 189 25.64 33.65 -31.37
N GLY A 190 26.82 34.28 -31.39
CA GLY A 190 27.47 34.82 -30.21
C GLY A 190 28.64 33.98 -29.69
N ALA A 191 29.12 34.31 -28.49
CA ALA A 191 30.21 33.59 -27.87
C ALA A 191 29.71 32.32 -27.19
N GLU A 192 30.43 31.21 -27.35
CA GLU A 192 30.09 29.91 -26.75
C GLU A 192 29.84 29.96 -25.23
N ALA A 193 30.72 30.68 -24.51
CA ALA A 193 30.56 30.85 -23.06
C ALA A 193 29.29 31.64 -22.68
N PHE A 194 28.87 32.60 -23.49
CA PHE A 194 27.63 33.34 -23.33
C PHE A 194 26.42 32.40 -23.58
N ASN A 195 26.47 31.64 -24.67
CA ASN A 195 25.43 30.69 -25.05
C ASN A 195 25.25 29.59 -24.00
N LEU A 196 26.34 29.06 -23.44
CA LEU A 196 26.28 28.08 -22.34
C LEU A 196 25.57 28.71 -21.15
N LYS A 197 26.00 29.85 -20.63
CA LYS A 197 25.40 30.52 -19.48
C LYS A 197 23.94 30.91 -19.71
N LEU A 198 23.58 31.37 -20.91
CA LEU A 198 22.20 31.69 -21.28
C LEU A 198 21.30 30.44 -21.25
N SER A 199 21.77 29.32 -21.80
CA SER A 199 21.03 28.08 -21.82
C SER A 199 20.86 27.49 -20.41
N GLU A 200 21.87 27.55 -19.54
CA GLU A 200 21.78 27.20 -18.13
C GLU A 200 20.71 28.03 -17.40
N SER A 201 20.76 29.36 -17.57
CA SER A 201 19.80 30.26 -16.94
C SER A 201 18.35 30.01 -17.41
N ARG A 202 18.16 29.65 -18.69
CA ARG A 202 16.85 29.30 -19.25
C ARG A 202 16.32 27.97 -18.69
N ALA A 203 17.15 26.94 -18.66
CA ALA A 203 16.79 25.66 -18.08
C ALA A 203 16.42 25.79 -16.59
N ALA A 204 17.21 26.54 -15.83
CA ALA A 204 16.94 26.85 -14.44
C ALA A 204 15.63 27.63 -14.24
N ALA A 205 15.34 28.63 -15.11
CA ALA A 205 14.07 29.36 -15.04
C ALA A 205 12.85 28.45 -15.25
N VAL A 206 12.93 27.47 -16.16
CA VAL A 206 11.87 26.48 -16.40
C VAL A 206 11.73 25.57 -15.19
N GLN A 207 12.83 25.07 -14.64
CA GLN A 207 12.81 24.24 -13.41
C GLN A 207 12.16 24.99 -12.26
N ASN A 208 12.58 26.23 -12.01
CA ASN A 208 12.03 27.06 -10.93
C ASN A 208 10.52 27.26 -11.11
N TYR A 209 10.06 27.53 -12.32
CA TYR A 209 8.63 27.64 -12.60
C TYR A 209 7.86 26.38 -12.20
N PHE A 210 8.36 25.19 -12.55
CA PHE A 210 7.69 23.93 -12.18
C PHE A 210 7.68 23.73 -10.67
N VAL A 211 8.78 24.03 -9.97
CA VAL A 211 8.87 23.93 -8.49
C VAL A 211 7.89 24.90 -7.83
N GLU A 212 7.86 26.18 -8.26
CA GLU A 212 6.94 27.20 -7.75
C GLU A 212 5.45 26.82 -7.99
N ASN A 213 5.19 26.00 -9.02
CA ASN A 213 3.86 25.49 -9.32
C ASN A 213 3.60 24.07 -8.79
N GLY A 214 4.38 23.60 -7.79
CA GLY A 214 4.10 22.43 -6.99
C GLY A 214 4.62 21.10 -7.55
N VAL A 215 5.65 21.11 -8.40
CA VAL A 215 6.43 19.91 -8.73
C VAL A 215 7.59 19.82 -7.75
N ASP A 216 7.80 18.63 -7.15
CA ASP A 216 8.90 18.42 -6.20
C ASP A 216 10.27 18.66 -6.89
N ALA A 217 11.09 19.52 -6.27
CA ALA A 217 12.41 19.86 -6.76
C ALA A 217 13.36 18.66 -6.91
N SER A 218 13.20 17.63 -6.05
CA SER A 218 14.02 16.40 -6.09
C SER A 218 13.79 15.56 -7.35
N ARG A 219 12.70 15.82 -8.05
CA ARG A 219 12.34 15.15 -9.31
C ARG A 219 12.88 15.86 -10.55
N LEU A 220 13.43 17.04 -10.40
CA LEU A 220 13.84 17.90 -11.50
C LEU A 220 15.34 18.18 -11.46
N SER A 221 15.97 18.12 -12.62
CA SER A 221 17.31 18.62 -12.83
C SER A 221 17.33 19.58 -14.03
N SER A 222 18.21 20.57 -14.03
CA SER A 222 18.38 21.46 -15.17
C SER A 222 19.82 21.53 -15.61
N LYS A 223 20.04 21.61 -16.94
CA LYS A 223 21.36 21.73 -17.55
C LYS A 223 21.31 22.57 -18.82
N GLY A 224 22.28 23.45 -19.00
CA GLY A 224 22.51 24.13 -20.26
C GLY A 224 23.56 23.41 -21.11
N PHE A 225 23.34 23.38 -22.40
CA PHE A 225 24.27 22.85 -23.40
C PHE A 225 24.78 23.90 -24.38
N GLY A 226 24.31 25.14 -24.26
CA GLY A 226 24.66 26.18 -25.22
C GLY A 226 24.35 25.75 -26.65
N GLU A 227 25.31 25.96 -27.55
CA GLU A 227 25.25 25.59 -28.96
C GLU A 227 25.79 24.19 -29.28
N SER A 228 26.26 23.42 -28.27
CA SER A 228 26.99 22.15 -28.47
C SER A 228 26.12 20.99 -28.98
N MET A 229 24.79 21.12 -28.89
CA MET A 229 23.84 20.04 -29.24
C MET A 229 22.79 20.54 -30.27
N PRO A 230 23.21 20.94 -31.49
CA PRO A 230 22.28 21.39 -32.51
C PRO A 230 21.43 20.25 -33.04
N ILE A 231 20.16 20.49 -33.30
CA ILE A 231 19.22 19.57 -33.97
C ILE A 231 18.92 19.95 -35.40
N ASP A 232 19.35 21.17 -35.81
CA ASP A 232 19.14 21.68 -37.14
C ASP A 232 20.31 22.59 -37.55
N SER A 233 20.35 23.03 -38.81
CA SER A 233 21.43 23.86 -39.37
C SER A 233 21.51 25.26 -38.75
N ASN A 234 22.66 25.63 -38.19
CA ASN A 234 22.95 26.98 -37.73
C ASN A 234 23.21 27.99 -38.90
N LYS A 235 23.16 27.55 -40.16
CA LYS A 235 23.33 28.40 -41.33
C LYS A 235 22.02 29.06 -41.79
N THR A 236 20.87 28.57 -41.35
CA THR A 236 19.56 29.07 -41.76
C THR A 236 18.82 29.71 -40.57
N ARG A 237 17.97 30.73 -40.86
CA ARG A 237 17.13 31.35 -39.83
C ARG A 237 16.17 30.31 -39.16
N ALA A 238 15.62 29.41 -39.96
CA ALA A 238 14.72 28.36 -39.47
C ALA A 238 15.47 27.37 -38.55
N GLY A 239 16.63 26.89 -39.00
CA GLY A 239 17.42 25.94 -38.19
C GLY A 239 17.93 26.53 -36.88
N LYS A 240 18.37 27.81 -36.89
CA LYS A 240 18.70 28.54 -35.67
C LYS A 240 17.50 28.62 -34.73
N ALA A 241 16.28 28.85 -35.24
CA ALA A 241 15.07 28.90 -34.44
C ALA A 241 14.78 27.53 -33.79
N ASN A 242 15.02 26.44 -34.51
CA ASN A 242 14.87 25.07 -33.97
C ASN A 242 15.93 24.73 -32.90
N ASN A 243 17.16 25.26 -33.06
CA ASN A 243 18.24 25.06 -32.09
C ASN A 243 17.97 25.80 -30.77
N ARG A 244 17.33 26.99 -30.80
CA ARG A 244 16.93 27.76 -29.59
C ARG A 244 15.72 27.11 -28.93
N ARG A 245 15.94 26.08 -28.13
CA ARG A 245 14.90 25.29 -27.54
C ARG A 245 15.16 24.90 -26.07
N VAL A 246 14.12 24.45 -25.41
CA VAL A 246 14.21 23.68 -24.19
C VAL A 246 13.68 22.27 -24.46
N GLU A 247 14.26 21.27 -23.86
CA GLU A 247 13.78 19.90 -23.86
C GLU A 247 13.45 19.48 -22.41
N VAL A 248 12.37 18.68 -22.23
CA VAL A 248 12.00 18.08 -20.95
C VAL A 248 12.04 16.57 -21.16
N LYS A 249 13.05 15.93 -20.58
CA LYS A 249 13.34 14.50 -20.79
C LYS A 249 13.02 13.69 -19.54
N LEU A 250 12.39 12.53 -19.73
CA LEU A 250 12.25 11.53 -18.68
C LEU A 250 13.65 10.96 -18.35
N MET A 251 13.99 10.96 -17.08
CA MET A 251 15.21 10.34 -16.57
C MET A 251 14.91 8.84 -16.31
N LYS A 252 15.84 7.98 -16.70
CA LYS A 252 15.77 6.53 -16.46
C LYS A 252 16.35 6.17 -15.09
#